data_b5649c187fe210d58789522e95437845
#
_entry.id   b5649c187fe210d58789522e95437845
#
_cell.length_a   1.000
_cell.length_b   1.000
_cell.length_c   1.000
_cell.angle_alpha   90.00
_cell.angle_beta   90.00
_cell.angle_gamma   90.00
#
_symmetry.space_group_name_H-M   'P 1'
#
loop_
_entity.id
_entity.type
_entity.pdbx_description
1 polymer ?
#
loop_
_entity_poly.entity_id
_entity_poly.type
_entity_poly.pdbx_seq_one_letter_code
_entity_poly.pdbx_strand_id
1 'polypeptide(L)'
;MMQMPLFKPQTEWVPPEDFPDLSKYKEIAIDLETKDPDLVKMGSGSITKRGHITGIAIAVEGWSAYYPIAHEGGGNMDKTKILNYFRTILKSDATKIFHNAMYDVCWLRSEGLEVKGPIVDTMIATALVDENRRKYDLNSCSREYIGTGKDEAALYEAAKSWGVDPKAEMYKLPAMYVGAYAEKDAEITLELWKYLKKEILNQDLKSIFSLEIDLFPCLVDMRFLGVRVDIEQAHQLKGKLLEEEKECLLKVKKETSIDVQIWAARSIAKVFQKLHLPFDHTEKTNSPSFTKNFLQNHPHPLVKQIARAREINKAHTTFIDTILKHSHNGRIYSEINQLRSDNGGTVTGRFSYSNPNLQQIPARNKELGPAIRSLFIPEEGHRWGCFDYSQQEPRLVVHYASLQGLYGVNGVVEAYNEGNADFHDIVADMAEIPRSQAKTINLGLFYGMGKNKLQAELGVSKDKADELFKKYHHKVPFVKQLMDNVMYRAQDSGKIRTLLGRLCRFPLWEPNQFGIHKALSHEDALREHGPGIKRAYTYKALNRLIQGSAADMTKKAMLELYKEGIIPHIQVHDELDISVENDMMATKIKQIMEGAVTLEVPNKIDYEYGTSWGNIK
;
A
#
# COMPACT_ATOMS: atom_id res chain seq x y z
N MET A 1 26.34 3.93 30.18
CA MET A 1 26.58 2.59 30.72
C MET A 1 25.24 2.05 31.14
N MET A 2 24.84 0.88 30.61
CA MET A 2 23.63 0.18 31.05
C MET A 2 23.87 -0.32 32.49
N GLN A 3 22.93 -0.02 33.37
CA GLN A 3 23.02 -0.47 34.76
C GLN A 3 22.67 -1.97 34.80
N MET A 4 23.63 -2.84 35.16
CA MET A 4 23.34 -4.26 35.29
C MET A 4 22.37 -4.46 36.47
N PRO A 5 21.34 -5.29 36.35
CA PRO A 5 20.45 -5.61 37.47
C PRO A 5 21.18 -6.35 38.57
N LEU A 6 20.82 -6.05 39.82
CA LEU A 6 21.35 -6.73 40.98
C LEU A 6 20.94 -8.23 41.03
N PHE A 7 19.74 -8.54 40.53
CA PHE A 7 19.23 -9.88 40.37
C PHE A 7 19.01 -10.16 38.89
N LYS A 8 19.70 -11.17 38.36
CA LYS A 8 19.54 -11.59 36.97
C LYS A 8 18.41 -12.60 36.87
N PRO A 9 17.44 -12.41 35.94
CA PRO A 9 16.48 -13.47 35.65
C PRO A 9 17.17 -14.77 35.28
N GLN A 10 16.57 -15.90 35.67
CA GLN A 10 17.12 -17.21 35.31
C GLN A 10 16.64 -17.62 33.93
N THR A 11 17.50 -18.23 33.15
CA THR A 11 17.18 -18.85 31.84
C THR A 11 18.03 -20.09 31.67
N GLU A 12 17.47 -21.13 31.09
CA GLU A 12 18.17 -22.36 30.75
C GLU A 12 18.71 -22.35 29.31
N TRP A 13 18.33 -21.35 28.52
CA TRP A 13 18.76 -21.25 27.14
C TRP A 13 20.28 -20.97 27.03
N VAL A 14 20.92 -21.72 26.13
CA VAL A 14 22.34 -21.55 25.78
C VAL A 14 22.48 -21.47 24.26
N PRO A 15 23.47 -20.70 23.73
CA PRO A 15 23.72 -20.67 22.29
C PRO A 15 24.04 -22.08 21.75
N PRO A 16 23.63 -22.40 20.50
CA PRO A 16 23.92 -23.69 19.90
C PRO A 16 25.43 -23.86 19.65
N GLU A 17 25.96 -25.05 19.95
CA GLU A 17 27.35 -25.38 19.67
C GLU A 17 27.54 -25.91 18.23
N ASP A 18 26.49 -26.51 17.67
CA ASP A 18 26.50 -27.22 16.41
C ASP A 18 26.00 -26.37 15.23
N PHE A 19 26.51 -26.73 14.04
CA PHE A 19 26.10 -26.18 12.75
C PHE A 19 25.64 -27.34 11.85
N PRO A 20 24.42 -27.88 12.08
CA PRO A 20 23.98 -29.08 11.38
C PRO A 20 23.80 -28.82 9.86
N ASP A 21 24.04 -29.85 9.07
CA ASP A 21 23.70 -29.82 7.65
C ASP A 21 22.19 -29.91 7.46
N LEU A 22 21.61 -28.84 6.91
CA LEU A 22 20.18 -28.71 6.64
C LEU A 22 19.79 -29.01 5.18
N SER A 23 20.71 -29.50 4.37
CA SER A 23 20.51 -29.74 2.93
C SER A 23 19.37 -30.72 2.61
N LYS A 24 19.03 -31.62 3.54
CA LYS A 24 17.94 -32.58 3.41
C LYS A 24 16.53 -31.96 3.57
N TYR A 25 16.45 -30.76 4.16
CA TYR A 25 15.16 -30.12 4.40
C TYR A 25 14.74 -29.26 3.20
N LYS A 26 13.48 -29.38 2.80
CA LYS A 26 12.90 -28.63 1.68
C LYS A 26 12.29 -27.30 2.09
N GLU A 27 12.00 -27.14 3.37
CA GLU A 27 11.34 -25.96 3.96
C GLU A 27 12.14 -25.55 5.20
N ILE A 28 12.56 -24.29 5.25
CA ILE A 28 13.39 -23.73 6.31
C ILE A 28 12.80 -22.39 6.71
N ALA A 29 12.34 -22.27 7.94
CA ALA A 29 11.87 -20.99 8.48
C ALA A 29 13.03 -20.20 9.06
N ILE A 30 13.04 -18.90 8.85
CA ILE A 30 14.07 -17.97 9.32
C ILE A 30 13.41 -16.74 9.90
N ASP A 31 13.91 -16.26 11.02
CA ASP A 31 13.50 -15.04 11.68
C ASP A 31 14.72 -14.26 12.16
N LEU A 32 14.69 -12.94 12.10
CA LEU A 32 15.81 -12.09 12.47
C LEU A 32 15.49 -11.24 13.68
N GLU A 33 16.41 -11.21 14.63
CA GLU A 33 16.44 -10.17 15.64
C GLU A 33 17.39 -9.05 15.19
N THR A 34 16.98 -7.80 15.37
CA THR A 34 17.71 -6.66 14.82
C THR A 34 17.80 -5.50 15.79
N LYS A 35 18.81 -4.66 15.61
CA LYS A 35 18.84 -3.30 16.09
C LYS A 35 18.38 -2.38 14.98
N ASP A 36 17.19 -1.78 15.11
CA ASP A 36 16.62 -0.84 14.14
C ASP A 36 15.92 0.33 14.86
N PRO A 37 16.70 1.26 15.45
CA PRO A 37 16.18 2.24 16.41
C PRO A 37 15.24 3.27 15.80
N ASP A 38 15.32 3.47 14.49
CA ASP A 38 14.51 4.47 13.77
C ASP A 38 13.36 3.84 12.97
N LEU A 39 13.09 2.54 13.12
CA LEU A 39 12.11 1.79 12.33
C LEU A 39 10.76 2.49 12.23
N VAL A 40 10.21 2.94 13.36
CA VAL A 40 8.88 3.59 13.39
C VAL A 40 8.88 4.95 12.69
N LYS A 41 9.98 5.71 12.78
CA LYS A 41 10.06 7.09 12.27
C LYS A 41 10.52 7.21 10.82
N MET A 42 11.34 6.26 10.39
CA MET A 42 12.09 6.35 9.13
C MET A 42 11.90 5.12 8.23
N GLY A 43 11.23 4.08 8.72
CA GLY A 43 11.21 2.76 8.09
C GLY A 43 12.48 1.96 8.37
N SER A 44 12.58 0.76 7.79
CA SER A 44 13.71 -0.15 7.99
C SER A 44 15.05 0.50 7.68
N GLY A 45 15.98 0.36 8.61
CA GLY A 45 17.37 0.83 8.49
C GLY A 45 18.26 -0.06 7.64
N SER A 46 17.75 -1.17 7.11
CA SER A 46 18.54 -2.17 6.39
C SER A 46 19.34 -1.61 5.21
N ILE A 47 18.71 -0.79 4.37
CA ILE A 47 19.37 -0.21 3.18
C ILE A 47 20.30 0.94 3.58
N THR A 48 19.87 1.77 4.51
CA THR A 48 20.62 2.95 4.97
C THR A 48 21.61 2.64 6.08
N LYS A 49 21.69 1.36 6.50
CA LYS A 49 22.60 0.83 7.53
C LYS A 49 22.51 1.56 8.87
N ARG A 50 21.28 1.95 9.26
CA ARG A 50 20.99 2.57 10.56
C ARG A 50 20.79 1.57 11.70
N GLY A 51 21.22 0.34 11.52
CA GLY A 51 21.14 -0.76 12.46
C GLY A 51 21.93 -1.96 11.95
N HIS A 52 21.63 -3.13 12.50
CA HIS A 52 22.27 -4.39 12.12
C HIS A 52 21.46 -5.58 12.63
N ILE A 53 21.76 -6.77 12.11
CA ILE A 53 21.24 -8.04 12.63
C ILE A 53 21.91 -8.34 13.97
N THR A 54 21.14 -8.64 15.01
CA THR A 54 21.63 -9.04 16.32
C THR A 54 21.68 -10.55 16.47
N GLY A 55 20.86 -11.29 15.74
CA GLY A 55 20.89 -12.74 15.68
C GLY A 55 19.95 -13.28 14.62
N ILE A 56 20.12 -14.55 14.28
CA ILE A 56 19.35 -15.27 13.27
C ILE A 56 18.78 -16.54 13.89
N ALA A 57 17.45 -16.63 13.92
CA ALA A 57 16.73 -17.84 14.28
C ALA A 57 16.42 -18.67 13.03
N ILE A 58 16.41 -19.98 13.19
CA ILE A 58 16.14 -20.93 12.14
C ILE A 58 15.35 -22.12 12.67
N ALA A 59 14.40 -22.61 11.91
CA ALA A 59 13.65 -23.81 12.25
C ALA A 59 13.43 -24.68 11.01
N VAL A 60 13.55 -25.98 11.23
CA VAL A 60 13.19 -27.07 10.31
C VAL A 60 12.35 -28.09 11.07
N GLU A 61 11.78 -29.07 10.38
CA GLU A 61 11.02 -30.12 11.03
C GLU A 61 11.82 -30.80 12.15
N GLY A 62 11.35 -30.65 13.38
CA GLY A 62 11.93 -31.29 14.57
C GLY A 62 13.19 -30.65 15.14
N TRP A 63 13.60 -29.48 14.63
CA TRP A 63 14.78 -28.78 15.16
C TRP A 63 14.71 -27.27 14.93
N SER A 64 15.16 -26.49 15.92
CA SER A 64 15.32 -25.04 15.83
C SER A 64 16.58 -24.58 16.56
N ALA A 65 17.08 -23.40 16.22
CA ALA A 65 18.20 -22.75 16.89
C ALA A 65 18.20 -21.25 16.68
N TYR A 66 18.77 -20.51 17.61
CA TYR A 66 19.07 -19.09 17.50
C TYR A 66 20.57 -18.83 17.60
N TYR A 67 21.12 -18.12 16.63
CA TYR A 67 22.54 -17.78 16.53
C TYR A 67 22.74 -16.28 16.79
N PRO A 68 23.09 -15.86 18.02
CA PRO A 68 23.31 -14.46 18.36
C PRO A 68 24.65 -13.97 17.84
N ILE A 69 24.69 -12.78 17.24
CA ILE A 69 25.91 -12.23 16.60
C ILE A 69 26.28 -10.83 17.04
N ALA A 70 25.32 -10.03 17.56
CA ALA A 70 25.59 -8.62 17.85
C ALA A 70 24.68 -8.03 18.94
N HIS A 71 24.32 -8.79 19.98
CA HIS A 71 23.65 -8.25 21.16
C HIS A 71 24.60 -7.36 21.98
N GLU A 72 24.16 -6.18 22.34
CA GLU A 72 24.95 -5.25 23.16
C GLU A 72 25.16 -5.78 24.60
N GLY A 73 24.22 -6.56 25.11
CA GLY A 73 24.31 -7.23 26.41
C GLY A 73 25.27 -8.43 26.46
N GLY A 74 25.82 -8.84 25.31
CA GLY A 74 26.77 -9.95 25.22
C GLY A 74 26.12 -11.31 24.95
N GLY A 75 26.92 -12.37 25.07
CA GLY A 75 26.52 -13.74 24.74
C GLY A 75 26.51 -14.04 23.24
N ASN A 76 27.27 -13.27 22.46
CA ASN A 76 27.38 -13.42 21.02
C ASN A 76 28.35 -14.52 20.63
N MET A 77 28.07 -15.14 19.51
CA MET A 77 28.95 -16.09 18.81
C MET A 77 29.80 -15.37 17.76
N ASP A 78 30.70 -16.10 17.09
CA ASP A 78 31.51 -15.56 16.00
C ASP A 78 30.63 -15.20 14.79
N LYS A 79 30.47 -13.90 14.55
CA LYS A 79 29.65 -13.36 13.46
C LYS A 79 30.05 -13.93 12.10
N THR A 80 31.34 -14.02 11.81
CA THR A 80 31.86 -14.48 10.50
C THR A 80 31.49 -15.94 10.26
N LYS A 81 31.69 -16.79 11.27
CA LYS A 81 31.32 -18.20 11.21
C LYS A 81 29.84 -18.40 10.96
N ILE A 82 29.00 -17.66 11.69
CA ILE A 82 27.52 -17.73 11.54
C ILE A 82 27.09 -17.25 10.16
N LEU A 83 27.55 -16.08 9.70
CA LEU A 83 27.18 -15.58 8.37
C LEU A 83 27.62 -16.53 7.25
N ASN A 84 28.77 -17.23 7.38
CA ASN A 84 29.19 -18.24 6.42
C ASN A 84 28.29 -19.48 6.44
N TYR A 85 27.86 -19.93 7.60
CA TYR A 85 26.88 -21.01 7.73
C TYR A 85 25.55 -20.64 7.05
N PHE A 86 24.98 -19.49 7.36
CA PHE A 86 23.73 -19.02 6.75
C PHE A 86 23.87 -18.75 5.24
N ARG A 87 25.03 -18.32 4.77
CA ARG A 87 25.28 -18.14 3.32
C ARG A 87 25.06 -19.44 2.56
N THR A 88 25.44 -20.57 3.10
CA THR A 88 25.22 -21.89 2.51
C THR A 88 23.74 -22.25 2.49
N ILE A 89 23.05 -22.07 3.61
CA ILE A 89 21.61 -22.36 3.75
C ILE A 89 20.78 -21.48 2.82
N LEU A 90 21.04 -20.18 2.80
CA LEU A 90 20.27 -19.21 2.01
C LEU A 90 20.43 -19.39 0.51
N LYS A 91 21.56 -19.95 0.06
CA LYS A 91 21.81 -20.29 -1.36
C LYS A 91 21.22 -21.62 -1.80
N SER A 92 20.73 -22.46 -0.88
CA SER A 92 20.12 -23.73 -1.22
C SER A 92 18.80 -23.58 -1.98
N ASP A 93 18.34 -24.64 -2.64
CA ASP A 93 17.05 -24.68 -3.34
C ASP A 93 15.84 -24.87 -2.40
N ALA A 94 16.08 -25.03 -1.10
CA ALA A 94 14.99 -25.11 -0.11
C ALA A 94 14.16 -23.83 -0.11
N THR A 95 12.87 -23.98 0.12
CA THR A 95 11.96 -22.84 0.36
C THR A 95 12.31 -22.16 1.68
N LYS A 96 12.63 -20.88 1.65
CA LYS A 96 12.85 -20.06 2.84
C LYS A 96 11.55 -19.41 3.24
N ILE A 97 11.16 -19.61 4.48
CA ILE A 97 9.87 -19.16 5.03
C ILE A 97 10.13 -18.08 6.06
N PHE A 98 9.47 -16.96 5.91
CA PHE A 98 9.56 -15.80 6.80
C PHE A 98 8.16 -15.38 7.24
N HIS A 99 8.08 -14.55 8.26
CA HIS A 99 6.90 -13.77 8.57
C HIS A 99 7.23 -12.28 8.43
N ASN A 100 6.67 -11.58 7.43
CA ASN A 100 7.09 -10.26 6.97
C ASN A 100 8.47 -10.28 6.28
N ALA A 101 8.61 -11.16 5.30
CA ALA A 101 9.85 -11.45 4.58
C ALA A 101 10.59 -10.21 4.06
N MET A 102 9.88 -9.13 3.73
CA MET A 102 10.50 -7.89 3.23
C MET A 102 11.50 -7.32 4.24
N TYR A 103 11.20 -7.38 5.52
CA TYR A 103 12.07 -6.91 6.58
C TYR A 103 13.35 -7.76 6.67
N ASP A 104 13.19 -9.07 6.80
CA ASP A 104 14.30 -10.01 7.03
C ASP A 104 15.20 -10.10 5.80
N VAL A 105 14.63 -10.26 4.61
CA VAL A 105 15.40 -10.39 3.36
C VAL A 105 16.20 -9.12 3.07
N CYS A 106 15.66 -7.93 3.36
CA CYS A 106 16.42 -6.69 3.21
C CYS A 106 17.59 -6.61 4.21
N TRP A 107 17.43 -7.03 5.45
CA TRP A 107 18.52 -7.10 6.43
C TRP A 107 19.58 -8.13 6.06
N LEU A 108 19.17 -9.33 5.61
CA LEU A 108 20.11 -10.36 5.12
C LEU A 108 20.94 -9.83 3.94
N ARG A 109 20.29 -9.19 2.97
CA ARG A 109 20.97 -8.57 1.83
C ARG A 109 21.93 -7.46 2.24
N SER A 110 21.58 -6.67 3.24
CA SER A 110 22.46 -5.63 3.82
C SER A 110 23.74 -6.18 4.43
N GLU A 111 23.70 -7.39 4.98
CA GLU A 111 24.87 -8.14 5.49
C GLU A 111 25.58 -8.97 4.41
N GLY A 112 25.23 -8.82 3.13
CA GLY A 112 25.82 -9.54 2.02
C GLY A 112 25.38 -11.02 1.92
N LEU A 113 24.21 -11.33 2.48
CA LEU A 113 23.57 -12.64 2.41
C LEU A 113 22.45 -12.62 1.37
N GLU A 114 22.69 -13.25 0.23
CA GLU A 114 21.69 -13.40 -0.83
C GLU A 114 20.80 -14.60 -0.55
N VAL A 115 19.48 -14.39 -0.61
CA VAL A 115 18.47 -15.43 -0.45
C VAL A 115 18.10 -15.96 -1.84
N LYS A 116 18.39 -17.23 -2.12
CA LYS A 116 18.05 -17.93 -3.37
C LYS A 116 16.93 -18.94 -3.13
N GLY A 117 16.35 -19.43 -4.25
CA GLY A 117 15.21 -20.34 -4.23
C GLY A 117 13.89 -19.64 -3.86
N PRO A 118 12.82 -20.41 -3.66
CA PRO A 118 11.52 -19.85 -3.33
C PRO A 118 11.52 -19.17 -1.95
N ILE A 119 10.93 -17.98 -1.88
CA ILE A 119 10.73 -17.23 -0.63
C ILE A 119 9.24 -17.20 -0.34
N VAL A 120 8.85 -17.68 0.83
CA VAL A 120 7.48 -17.65 1.31
C VAL A 120 7.36 -16.65 2.45
N ASP A 121 6.36 -15.79 2.36
CA ASP A 121 5.97 -14.89 3.44
C ASP A 121 4.62 -15.33 4.01
N THR A 122 4.61 -15.79 5.26
CA THR A 122 3.38 -16.22 5.93
C THR A 122 2.41 -15.07 6.20
N MET A 123 2.89 -13.81 6.28
CA MET A 123 2.04 -12.63 6.36
C MET A 123 1.30 -12.39 5.02
N ILE A 124 1.97 -12.54 3.89
CA ILE A 124 1.35 -12.48 2.55
C ILE A 124 0.34 -13.62 2.38
N ALA A 125 0.71 -14.85 2.75
CA ALA A 125 -0.19 -16.00 2.72
C ALA A 125 -1.45 -15.76 3.57
N THR A 126 -1.28 -15.22 4.78
CA THR A 126 -2.40 -14.85 5.66
C THR A 126 -3.31 -13.82 5.02
N ALA A 127 -2.76 -12.78 4.38
CA ALA A 127 -3.55 -11.75 3.73
C ALA A 127 -4.32 -12.26 2.49
N LEU A 128 -3.86 -13.32 1.83
CA LEU A 128 -4.59 -13.98 0.76
C LEU A 128 -5.67 -14.92 1.29
N VAL A 129 -5.43 -15.59 2.41
CA VAL A 129 -6.39 -16.49 3.07
C VAL A 129 -7.52 -15.70 3.72
N ASP A 130 -7.22 -14.54 4.30
CA ASP A 130 -8.22 -13.60 4.86
C ASP A 130 -7.73 -12.15 4.83
N GLU A 131 -8.17 -11.38 3.83
CA GLU A 131 -7.84 -9.96 3.66
C GLU A 131 -8.58 -9.02 4.63
N ASN A 132 -9.56 -9.54 5.37
CA ASN A 132 -10.37 -8.73 6.29
C ASN A 132 -9.86 -8.75 7.73
N ARG A 133 -8.77 -9.46 8.01
CA ARG A 133 -8.16 -9.48 9.34
C ARG A 133 -7.79 -8.08 9.82
N ARG A 134 -7.82 -7.90 11.13
CA ARG A 134 -7.40 -6.65 11.78
C ARG A 134 -5.91 -6.65 12.13
N LYS A 135 -5.34 -7.84 12.38
CA LYS A 135 -3.95 -8.03 12.77
C LYS A 135 -3.30 -9.14 11.97
N TYR A 136 -2.09 -8.90 11.54
CA TYR A 136 -1.29 -9.81 10.73
C TYR A 136 0.03 -10.20 11.41
N ASP A 137 0.29 -9.72 12.64
CA ASP A 137 1.46 -10.11 13.41
C ASP A 137 1.49 -11.61 13.67
N LEU A 138 2.69 -12.18 13.80
CA LEU A 138 2.90 -13.61 13.94
C LEU A 138 2.11 -14.21 15.11
N ASN A 139 2.10 -13.52 16.26
CA ASN A 139 1.40 -14.00 17.46
C ASN A 139 -0.13 -14.07 17.25
N SER A 140 -0.72 -13.04 16.63
CA SER A 140 -2.16 -13.03 16.34
C SER A 140 -2.55 -14.10 15.32
N CYS A 141 -1.74 -14.28 14.27
CA CYS A 141 -2.00 -15.29 13.25
C CYS A 141 -1.85 -16.72 13.80
N SER A 142 -0.79 -16.97 14.58
CA SER A 142 -0.52 -18.30 15.10
C SER A 142 -1.53 -18.73 16.16
N ARG A 143 -1.92 -17.84 17.06
CA ARG A 143 -2.97 -18.14 18.05
C ARG A 143 -4.29 -18.52 17.41
N GLU A 144 -4.69 -17.82 16.37
CA GLU A 144 -5.97 -18.07 15.71
C GLU A 144 -5.94 -19.32 14.84
N TYR A 145 -4.88 -19.53 14.06
CA TYR A 145 -4.84 -20.59 13.06
C TYR A 145 -4.29 -21.93 13.59
N ILE A 146 -3.34 -21.88 14.52
CA ILE A 146 -2.69 -23.10 15.03
C ILE A 146 -2.78 -23.26 16.55
N GLY A 147 -3.49 -22.36 17.23
CA GLY A 147 -3.69 -22.43 18.70
C GLY A 147 -2.43 -22.20 19.54
N THR A 148 -1.31 -21.81 18.93
CA THR A 148 -0.03 -21.59 19.58
C THR A 148 0.36 -20.13 19.53
N GLY A 149 0.76 -19.55 20.66
CA GLY A 149 1.27 -18.19 20.74
C GLY A 149 2.74 -18.15 21.11
N LYS A 150 3.32 -16.95 21.00
CA LYS A 150 4.67 -16.67 21.51
C LYS A 150 4.70 -16.81 23.03
N ASP A 151 5.79 -17.34 23.54
CA ASP A 151 6.12 -17.24 24.97
C ASP A 151 7.07 -16.05 25.16
N GLU A 152 6.51 -14.94 25.61
CA GLU A 152 7.23 -13.68 25.79
C GLU A 152 7.58 -13.41 27.27
N ALA A 153 7.19 -14.29 28.21
CA ALA A 153 7.28 -14.01 29.65
C ALA A 153 8.71 -13.75 30.11
N ALA A 154 9.65 -14.64 29.76
CA ALA A 154 11.06 -14.52 30.16
C ALA A 154 11.73 -13.29 29.54
N LEU A 155 11.42 -12.98 28.27
CA LEU A 155 11.92 -11.79 27.57
C LEU A 155 11.45 -10.50 28.27
N TYR A 156 10.15 -10.40 28.60
CA TYR A 156 9.59 -9.22 29.27
C TYR A 156 10.12 -9.04 30.70
N GLU A 157 10.34 -10.11 31.41
CA GLU A 157 10.95 -10.08 32.76
C GLU A 157 12.40 -9.59 32.69
N ALA A 158 13.18 -10.09 31.72
CA ALA A 158 14.53 -9.63 31.48
C ALA A 158 14.53 -8.14 31.07
N ALA A 159 13.70 -7.73 30.12
CA ALA A 159 13.61 -6.35 29.67
C ALA A 159 13.27 -5.38 30.80
N LYS A 160 12.31 -5.76 31.67
CA LYS A 160 11.96 -5.01 32.87
C LYS A 160 13.16 -4.87 33.81
N SER A 161 13.91 -5.95 34.03
CA SER A 161 15.08 -5.96 34.92
C SER A 161 16.23 -5.11 34.38
N TRP A 162 16.38 -5.03 33.08
CA TRP A 162 17.38 -4.18 32.38
C TRP A 162 16.88 -2.75 32.11
N GLY A 163 15.61 -2.43 32.36
CA GLY A 163 15.04 -1.10 32.11
C GLY A 163 14.99 -0.72 30.64
N VAL A 164 14.74 -1.71 29.75
CA VAL A 164 14.66 -1.54 28.31
C VAL A 164 13.29 -1.93 27.77
N ASP A 165 12.92 -1.39 26.61
CA ASP A 165 11.72 -1.82 25.92
C ASP A 165 11.92 -3.23 25.30
N PRO A 166 11.04 -4.21 25.60
CA PRO A 166 11.22 -5.59 25.14
C PRO A 166 11.16 -5.77 23.62
N LYS A 167 10.54 -4.84 22.88
CA LYS A 167 10.42 -4.90 21.42
C LYS A 167 11.38 -3.95 20.71
N ALA A 168 11.41 -2.69 21.12
CA ALA A 168 12.22 -1.68 20.46
C ALA A 168 13.71 -1.76 20.83
N GLU A 169 14.04 -2.33 21.98
CA GLU A 169 15.41 -2.34 22.55
C GLU A 169 15.92 -3.75 22.93
N MET A 170 15.31 -4.79 22.38
CA MET A 170 15.69 -6.19 22.60
C MET A 170 17.19 -6.45 22.33
N TYR A 171 17.77 -5.76 21.36
CA TYR A 171 19.18 -5.83 21.02
C TYR A 171 20.13 -5.44 22.17
N LYS A 172 19.65 -4.72 23.19
CA LYS A 172 20.43 -4.35 24.39
C LYS A 172 20.53 -5.48 25.41
N LEU A 173 19.63 -6.47 25.34
CA LEU A 173 19.65 -7.62 26.24
C LEU A 173 20.78 -8.60 25.92
N PRO A 174 21.32 -9.29 26.93
CA PRO A 174 22.14 -10.48 26.68
C PRO A 174 21.36 -11.53 25.87
N ALA A 175 22.06 -12.18 24.91
CA ALA A 175 21.46 -13.15 23.99
C ALA A 175 20.69 -14.28 24.71
N MET A 176 21.14 -14.69 25.90
CA MET A 176 20.51 -15.74 26.68
C MET A 176 19.02 -15.47 27.05
N TYR A 177 18.59 -14.21 27.07
CA TYR A 177 17.20 -13.87 27.36
C TYR A 177 16.34 -13.74 26.09
N VAL A 178 16.98 -13.73 24.92
CA VAL A 178 16.30 -13.57 23.63
C VAL A 178 16.19 -14.90 22.89
N GLY A 179 17.13 -15.81 23.11
CA GLY A 179 17.30 -17.02 22.32
C GLY A 179 16.08 -17.93 22.24
N ALA A 180 15.49 -18.28 23.38
CA ALA A 180 14.30 -19.14 23.39
C ALA A 180 13.09 -18.47 22.70
N TYR A 181 12.94 -17.16 22.84
CA TYR A 181 11.92 -16.37 22.15
C TYR A 181 12.12 -16.41 20.63
N ALA A 182 13.34 -16.14 20.15
CA ALA A 182 13.66 -16.11 18.73
C ALA A 182 13.53 -17.48 18.05
N GLU A 183 13.99 -18.56 18.71
CA GLU A 183 13.77 -19.93 18.25
C GLU A 183 12.28 -20.25 18.10
N LYS A 184 11.48 -19.83 19.08
CA LYS A 184 10.04 -20.05 19.06
C LYS A 184 9.35 -19.30 17.91
N ASP A 185 9.80 -18.11 17.55
CA ASP A 185 9.26 -17.36 16.41
C ASP A 185 9.53 -18.07 15.08
N ALA A 186 10.73 -18.62 14.88
CA ALA A 186 11.03 -19.43 13.70
C ALA A 186 10.18 -20.73 13.65
N GLU A 187 10.03 -21.44 14.78
CA GLU A 187 9.16 -22.62 14.87
C GLU A 187 7.70 -22.32 14.52
N ILE A 188 7.15 -21.28 15.15
CA ILE A 188 5.77 -20.84 14.89
C ILE A 188 5.58 -20.43 13.42
N THR A 189 6.55 -19.76 12.83
CA THR A 189 6.52 -19.38 11.41
C THR A 189 6.45 -20.62 10.51
N LEU A 190 7.21 -21.67 10.80
CA LEU A 190 7.15 -22.93 10.08
C LEU A 190 5.79 -23.65 10.23
N GLU A 191 5.28 -23.72 11.45
CA GLU A 191 3.99 -24.37 11.74
C GLU A 191 2.82 -23.59 11.10
N LEU A 192 2.85 -22.26 11.18
CA LEU A 192 1.88 -21.39 10.53
C LEU A 192 1.87 -21.59 9.01
N TRP A 193 3.06 -21.74 8.40
CA TRP A 193 3.15 -22.05 6.98
C TRP A 193 2.51 -23.38 6.62
N LYS A 194 2.71 -24.42 7.40
CA LYS A 194 2.07 -25.73 7.16
C LYS A 194 0.54 -25.63 7.12
N TYR A 195 -0.04 -24.80 8.00
CA TYR A 195 -1.47 -24.52 7.99
C TYR A 195 -1.89 -23.70 6.76
N LEU A 196 -1.24 -22.56 6.53
CA LEU A 196 -1.59 -21.65 5.43
C LEU A 196 -1.42 -22.29 4.06
N LYS A 197 -0.44 -23.17 3.88
CA LYS A 197 -0.25 -23.94 2.65
C LYS A 197 -1.47 -24.80 2.32
N LYS A 198 -2.10 -25.42 3.32
CA LYS A 198 -3.35 -26.18 3.15
C LYS A 198 -4.51 -25.24 2.79
N GLU A 199 -4.63 -24.11 3.49
CA GLU A 199 -5.70 -23.15 3.21
C GLU A 199 -5.58 -22.50 1.82
N ILE A 200 -4.39 -22.23 1.34
CA ILE A 200 -4.16 -21.78 -0.04
C ILE A 200 -4.67 -22.78 -1.06
N LEU A 201 -4.47 -24.07 -0.82
CA LEU A 201 -4.99 -25.13 -1.69
C LEU A 201 -6.52 -25.29 -1.55
N ASN A 202 -7.03 -25.33 -0.32
CA ASN A 202 -8.47 -25.48 -0.04
C ASN A 202 -9.32 -24.36 -0.64
N GLN A 203 -8.78 -23.14 -0.68
CA GLN A 203 -9.45 -21.95 -1.20
C GLN A 203 -9.13 -21.66 -2.67
N ASP A 204 -8.38 -22.54 -3.35
CA ASP A 204 -7.95 -22.37 -4.75
C ASP A 204 -7.23 -21.02 -4.97
N LEU A 205 -6.24 -20.73 -4.13
CA LEU A 205 -5.44 -19.50 -4.16
C LEU A 205 -4.03 -19.70 -4.73
N LYS A 206 -3.70 -20.90 -5.22
CA LYS A 206 -2.34 -21.25 -5.65
C LYS A 206 -1.79 -20.29 -6.71
N SER A 207 -2.61 -19.95 -7.70
CA SER A 207 -2.18 -19.07 -8.82
C SER A 207 -1.84 -17.67 -8.33
N ILE A 208 -2.71 -17.05 -7.54
CA ILE A 208 -2.46 -15.69 -7.02
C ILE A 208 -1.34 -15.69 -5.98
N PHE A 209 -1.21 -16.74 -5.18
CA PHE A 209 -0.12 -16.89 -4.24
C PHE A 209 1.23 -16.99 -4.97
N SER A 210 1.32 -17.78 -6.06
CA SER A 210 2.52 -17.84 -6.90
C SER A 210 2.88 -16.48 -7.48
N LEU A 211 1.90 -15.71 -7.99
CA LEU A 211 2.15 -14.35 -8.48
C LEU A 211 2.78 -13.46 -7.41
N GLU A 212 2.23 -13.47 -6.20
CA GLU A 212 2.74 -12.62 -5.11
C GLU A 212 4.17 -13.02 -4.68
N ILE A 213 4.45 -14.34 -4.62
CA ILE A 213 5.78 -14.85 -4.28
C ILE A 213 6.81 -14.55 -5.38
N ASP A 214 6.45 -14.81 -6.64
CA ASP A 214 7.36 -14.59 -7.77
C ASP A 214 7.67 -13.11 -7.98
N LEU A 215 6.75 -12.23 -7.60
CA LEU A 215 6.93 -10.77 -7.62
C LEU A 215 7.82 -10.26 -6.48
N PHE A 216 7.89 -10.95 -5.36
CA PHE A 216 8.59 -10.49 -4.16
C PHE A 216 10.05 -10.08 -4.40
N PRO A 217 10.88 -10.80 -5.16
CA PRO A 217 12.25 -10.37 -5.47
C PRO A 217 12.32 -9.03 -6.20
N CYS A 218 11.36 -8.76 -7.11
CA CYS A 218 11.25 -7.48 -7.79
C CYS A 218 11.07 -6.33 -6.78
N LEU A 219 10.20 -6.52 -5.77
CA LEU A 219 9.95 -5.50 -4.75
C LEU A 219 11.17 -5.27 -3.85
N VAL A 220 11.93 -6.31 -3.54
CA VAL A 220 13.22 -6.18 -2.83
C VAL A 220 14.20 -5.37 -3.66
N ASP A 221 14.32 -5.66 -4.96
CA ASP A 221 15.20 -4.92 -5.85
C ASP A 221 14.75 -3.46 -6.04
N MET A 222 13.46 -3.21 -6.17
CA MET A 222 12.90 -1.84 -6.18
C MET A 222 13.29 -1.06 -4.92
N ARG A 223 13.21 -1.69 -3.75
CA ARG A 223 13.60 -1.04 -2.49
C ARG A 223 15.09 -0.71 -2.45
N PHE A 224 15.97 -1.61 -2.92
CA PHE A 224 17.42 -1.36 -2.95
C PHE A 224 17.81 -0.39 -4.07
N LEU A 225 17.11 -0.38 -5.20
CA LEU A 225 17.29 0.60 -6.26
C LEU A 225 16.94 2.01 -5.74
N GLY A 226 15.78 2.14 -5.07
CA GLY A 226 15.26 3.41 -4.62
C GLY A 226 14.97 4.36 -5.79
N VAL A 227 14.73 5.63 -5.46
CA VAL A 227 14.43 6.68 -6.43
C VAL A 227 15.41 7.82 -6.26
N ARG A 228 16.09 8.23 -7.33
CA ARG A 228 17.01 9.39 -7.29
C ARG A 228 16.24 10.68 -7.09
N VAL A 229 16.81 11.57 -6.28
CA VAL A 229 16.24 12.88 -5.96
C VAL A 229 17.29 13.97 -6.13
N ASP A 230 16.91 15.04 -6.79
CA ASP A 230 17.70 16.28 -6.86
C ASP A 230 17.55 17.08 -5.57
N ILE A 231 18.51 16.90 -4.66
CA ILE A 231 18.50 17.52 -3.32
C ILE A 231 18.72 19.02 -3.41
N GLU A 232 19.54 19.47 -4.34
CA GLU A 232 19.81 20.91 -4.51
C GLU A 232 18.55 21.61 -5.01
N GLN A 233 17.89 21.06 -6.03
CA GLN A 233 16.62 21.58 -6.52
C GLN A 233 15.54 21.55 -5.43
N ALA A 234 15.52 20.51 -4.56
CA ALA A 234 14.59 20.44 -3.45
C ALA A 234 14.77 21.61 -2.45
N HIS A 235 16.00 21.93 -2.10
CA HIS A 235 16.29 23.09 -1.24
C HIS A 235 15.92 24.41 -1.90
N GLN A 236 16.23 24.57 -3.19
CA GLN A 236 15.88 25.78 -3.95
C GLN A 236 14.36 25.96 -4.05
N LEU A 237 13.63 24.90 -4.37
CA LEU A 237 12.16 24.93 -4.42
C LEU A 237 11.56 25.27 -3.05
N LYS A 238 12.07 24.66 -1.98
CA LYS A 238 11.64 24.98 -0.61
C LYS A 238 11.83 26.46 -0.29
N GLY A 239 12.99 27.03 -0.62
CA GLY A 239 13.28 28.44 -0.41
C GLY A 239 12.28 29.36 -1.13
N LYS A 240 12.01 29.11 -2.40
CA LYS A 240 11.01 29.84 -3.20
C LYS A 240 9.60 29.76 -2.58
N LEU A 241 9.18 28.58 -2.17
CA LEU A 241 7.86 28.39 -1.56
C LEU A 241 7.72 29.08 -0.21
N LEU A 242 8.77 29.11 0.61
CA LEU A 242 8.78 29.83 1.88
C LEU A 242 8.66 31.34 1.68
N GLU A 243 9.34 31.90 0.67
CA GLU A 243 9.24 33.33 0.34
C GLU A 243 7.82 33.67 -0.15
N GLU A 244 7.24 32.87 -1.04
CA GLU A 244 5.88 33.08 -1.54
C GLU A 244 4.83 32.96 -0.42
N GLU A 245 4.96 31.98 0.50
CA GLU A 245 4.08 31.87 1.67
C GLU A 245 4.15 33.14 2.53
N LYS A 246 5.35 33.62 2.81
CA LYS A 246 5.57 34.84 3.56
C LYS A 246 4.94 36.07 2.89
N GLU A 247 5.04 36.18 1.57
CA GLU A 247 4.41 37.28 0.82
C GLU A 247 2.89 37.22 0.92
N CYS A 248 2.28 36.01 0.78
CA CYS A 248 0.84 35.82 0.95
C CYS A 248 0.38 36.29 2.34
N LEU A 249 1.09 35.88 3.39
CA LEU A 249 0.75 36.24 4.76
C LEU A 249 0.94 37.73 5.05
N LEU A 250 1.99 38.35 4.49
CA LEU A 250 2.24 39.78 4.60
C LEU A 250 1.13 40.63 3.96
N LYS A 251 0.58 40.20 2.82
CA LYS A 251 -0.58 40.84 2.18
C LYS A 251 -1.79 40.83 3.11
N VAL A 252 -2.08 39.70 3.73
CA VAL A 252 -3.18 39.57 4.69
C VAL A 252 -2.93 40.48 5.91
N LYS A 253 -1.71 40.45 6.47
CA LYS A 253 -1.34 41.25 7.65
C LYS A 253 -1.42 42.76 7.39
N LYS A 254 -1.01 43.22 6.23
CA LYS A 254 -1.08 44.65 5.84
C LYS A 254 -2.50 45.20 5.88
N GLU A 255 -3.46 44.43 5.33
CA GLU A 255 -4.84 44.89 5.20
C GLU A 255 -5.69 44.65 6.47
N THR A 256 -5.36 43.62 7.24
CA THR A 256 -6.17 43.23 8.40
C THR A 256 -5.54 43.53 9.74
N SER A 257 -4.23 43.82 9.78
CA SER A 257 -3.40 43.91 10.98
C SER A 257 -3.34 42.63 11.80
N ILE A 258 -3.71 41.48 11.19
CA ILE A 258 -3.75 40.16 11.83
C ILE A 258 -2.58 39.32 11.31
N ASP A 259 -1.82 38.73 12.22
CA ASP A 259 -0.82 37.73 11.93
C ASP A 259 -1.52 36.36 11.92
N VAL A 260 -1.95 35.94 10.72
CA VAL A 260 -2.84 34.78 10.58
C VAL A 260 -2.07 33.46 10.70
N GLN A 261 -2.56 32.59 11.59
CA GLN A 261 -2.12 31.19 11.70
C GLN A 261 -3.00 30.34 10.77
N ILE A 262 -2.46 29.98 9.61
CA ILE A 262 -3.24 29.40 8.50
C ILE A 262 -3.92 28.05 8.82
N TRP A 263 -3.42 27.30 9.80
CA TRP A 263 -4.02 26.03 10.24
C TRP A 263 -4.96 26.17 11.45
N ALA A 264 -4.99 27.33 12.08
CA ALA A 264 -5.86 27.61 13.22
C ALA A 264 -7.17 28.29 12.75
N ALA A 265 -8.28 27.54 12.76
CA ALA A 265 -9.58 28.06 12.32
C ALA A 265 -9.98 29.34 13.05
N ARG A 266 -9.71 29.44 14.36
CA ARG A 266 -9.98 30.67 15.15
C ARG A 266 -9.16 31.88 14.67
N SER A 267 -7.93 31.67 14.17
CA SER A 267 -7.11 32.75 13.63
C SER A 267 -7.66 33.25 12.30
N ILE A 268 -8.09 32.34 11.41
CA ILE A 268 -8.72 32.70 10.14
C ILE A 268 -10.07 33.39 10.38
N ALA A 269 -10.85 32.94 11.37
CA ALA A 269 -12.11 33.57 11.73
C ALA A 269 -11.95 35.06 12.09
N LYS A 270 -10.85 35.44 12.78
CA LYS A 270 -10.54 36.85 13.06
C LYS A 270 -10.36 37.69 11.79
N VAL A 271 -9.72 37.10 10.75
CA VAL A 271 -9.56 37.77 9.44
C VAL A 271 -10.93 37.94 8.79
N PHE A 272 -11.78 36.92 8.77
CA PHE A 272 -13.13 36.99 8.22
C PHE A 272 -13.99 38.02 8.95
N GLN A 273 -13.95 38.05 10.28
CA GLN A 273 -14.64 39.04 11.10
C GLN A 273 -14.17 40.48 10.78
N LYS A 274 -12.85 40.69 10.65
CA LYS A 274 -12.26 41.97 10.29
C LYS A 274 -12.71 42.48 8.92
N LEU A 275 -12.92 41.52 7.97
CA LEU A 275 -13.35 41.80 6.60
C LEU A 275 -14.88 41.78 6.46
N HIS A 276 -15.63 41.57 7.53
CA HIS A 276 -17.09 41.41 7.53
C HIS A 276 -17.58 40.29 6.58
N LEU A 277 -16.81 39.18 6.49
CA LEU A 277 -17.13 38.04 5.65
C LEU A 277 -17.81 36.94 6.46
N PRO A 278 -18.87 36.30 5.93
CA PRO A 278 -19.50 35.15 6.57
C PRO A 278 -18.63 33.91 6.48
N PHE A 279 -18.76 32.98 7.43
CA PHE A 279 -18.11 31.67 7.43
C PHE A 279 -18.97 30.63 8.16
N ASP A 280 -18.74 29.37 7.83
CA ASP A 280 -19.49 28.25 8.39
C ASP A 280 -18.93 27.79 9.75
N HIS A 281 -19.77 27.06 10.48
CA HIS A 281 -19.40 26.40 11.73
C HIS A 281 -19.62 24.89 11.62
N THR A 282 -18.86 24.13 12.38
CA THR A 282 -19.02 22.67 12.44
C THR A 282 -20.28 22.31 13.22
N GLU A 283 -21.08 21.36 12.72
CA GLU A 283 -22.33 20.92 13.33
C GLU A 283 -22.18 20.40 14.78
N LYS A 284 -21.08 19.67 15.04
CA LYS A 284 -20.87 19.01 16.34
C LYS A 284 -20.32 19.93 17.43
N THR A 285 -19.43 20.85 17.09
CA THR A 285 -18.68 21.65 18.08
C THR A 285 -18.92 23.15 17.95
N ASN A 286 -19.72 23.58 17.00
CA ASN A 286 -19.96 24.98 16.65
C ASN A 286 -18.65 25.81 16.50
N SER A 287 -17.57 25.15 16.07
CA SER A 287 -16.28 25.80 15.82
C SER A 287 -16.23 26.35 14.39
N PRO A 288 -15.51 27.47 14.12
CA PRO A 288 -15.33 27.97 12.76
C PRO A 288 -14.80 26.89 11.82
N SER A 289 -15.34 26.81 10.61
CA SER A 289 -14.99 25.80 9.61
C SER A 289 -14.50 26.45 8.33
N PHE A 290 -13.26 26.14 7.94
CA PHE A 290 -12.62 26.64 6.71
C PHE A 290 -12.07 25.49 5.90
N THR A 291 -12.96 24.84 5.12
CA THR A 291 -12.56 23.74 4.23
C THR A 291 -11.69 24.25 3.08
N LYS A 292 -10.93 23.35 2.46
CA LYS A 292 -10.13 23.67 1.28
C LYS A 292 -10.99 24.31 0.17
N ASN A 293 -12.10 23.67 -0.17
CA ASN A 293 -13.01 24.14 -1.24
C ASN A 293 -13.58 25.52 -0.93
N PHE A 294 -13.99 25.76 0.33
CA PHE A 294 -14.51 27.04 0.75
C PHE A 294 -13.50 28.17 0.53
N LEU A 295 -12.24 27.99 1.00
CA LEU A 295 -11.21 29.01 0.87
C LEU A 295 -10.78 29.22 -0.60
N GLN A 296 -10.62 28.15 -1.38
CA GLN A 296 -10.20 28.23 -2.78
C GLN A 296 -11.23 28.91 -3.69
N ASN A 297 -12.52 28.66 -3.46
CA ASN A 297 -13.61 29.21 -4.25
C ASN A 297 -14.11 30.58 -3.75
N HIS A 298 -13.59 31.07 -2.63
CA HIS A 298 -14.03 32.33 -2.06
C HIS A 298 -13.64 33.51 -2.96
N PRO A 299 -14.55 34.47 -3.25
CA PRO A 299 -14.28 35.57 -4.18
C PRO A 299 -13.26 36.59 -3.68
N HIS A 300 -13.14 36.74 -2.34
CA HIS A 300 -12.31 37.79 -1.73
C HIS A 300 -10.81 37.55 -1.92
N PRO A 301 -10.02 38.54 -2.42
CA PRO A 301 -8.60 38.37 -2.72
C PRO A 301 -7.73 37.92 -1.54
N LEU A 302 -7.96 38.47 -0.33
CA LEU A 302 -7.20 38.09 0.85
C LEU A 302 -7.49 36.67 1.33
N VAL A 303 -8.71 36.16 1.13
CA VAL A 303 -9.05 34.77 1.42
C VAL A 303 -8.32 33.84 0.45
N LYS A 304 -8.18 34.23 -0.81
CA LYS A 304 -7.33 33.49 -1.78
C LYS A 304 -5.86 33.46 -1.37
N GLN A 305 -5.33 34.54 -0.74
CA GLN A 305 -3.96 34.53 -0.20
C GLN A 305 -3.82 33.50 0.94
N ILE A 306 -4.82 33.39 1.82
CA ILE A 306 -4.82 32.34 2.88
C ILE A 306 -4.89 30.93 2.27
N ALA A 307 -5.76 30.74 1.26
CA ALA A 307 -5.85 29.46 0.55
C ALA A 307 -4.52 29.08 -0.12
N ARG A 308 -3.89 30.03 -0.80
CA ARG A 308 -2.58 29.85 -1.44
C ARG A 308 -1.48 29.56 -0.42
N ALA A 309 -1.41 30.30 0.69
CA ALA A 309 -0.47 30.05 1.76
C ALA A 309 -0.60 28.64 2.35
N ARG A 310 -1.83 28.11 2.51
CA ARG A 310 -2.07 26.71 2.92
C ARG A 310 -1.54 25.71 1.90
N GLU A 311 -1.76 25.94 0.61
CA GLU A 311 -1.27 25.04 -0.45
C GLU A 311 0.26 24.98 -0.44
N ILE A 312 0.90 26.13 -0.41
CA ILE A 312 2.36 26.26 -0.38
C ILE A 312 2.95 25.64 0.89
N ASN A 313 2.39 25.97 2.04
CA ASN A 313 2.83 25.41 3.31
C ASN A 313 2.76 23.89 3.29
N LYS A 314 1.64 23.30 2.83
CA LYS A 314 1.51 21.86 2.66
C LYS A 314 2.54 21.30 1.68
N ALA A 315 2.82 22.01 0.58
CA ALA A 315 3.78 21.57 -0.42
C ALA A 315 5.19 21.41 0.19
N HIS A 316 5.68 22.41 0.91
CA HIS A 316 7.02 22.32 1.48
C HIS A 316 7.09 21.48 2.76
N THR A 317 6.13 21.56 3.68
CA THR A 317 6.19 20.81 4.95
C THR A 317 5.84 19.34 4.80
N THR A 318 4.83 19.00 3.99
CA THR A 318 4.36 17.61 3.83
C THR A 318 5.17 16.85 2.79
N PHE A 319 5.57 17.51 1.69
CA PHE A 319 6.24 16.80 0.59
C PHE A 319 7.74 17.05 0.55
N ILE A 320 8.19 18.31 0.46
CA ILE A 320 9.63 18.60 0.30
C ILE A 320 10.42 18.24 1.57
N ASP A 321 9.93 18.60 2.76
CA ASP A 321 10.58 18.23 4.02
C ASP A 321 10.63 16.71 4.21
N THR A 322 9.57 15.99 3.80
CA THR A 322 9.55 14.54 3.83
C THR A 322 10.56 13.94 2.86
N ILE A 323 10.66 14.48 1.63
CA ILE A 323 11.67 14.07 0.64
C ILE A 323 13.07 14.26 1.21
N LEU A 324 13.38 15.45 1.73
CA LEU A 324 14.69 15.76 2.31
C LEU A 324 15.02 14.89 3.52
N LYS A 325 14.04 14.69 4.41
CA LYS A 325 14.19 13.85 5.62
C LYS A 325 14.50 12.39 5.29
N HIS A 326 13.85 11.81 4.28
CA HIS A 326 14.00 10.41 3.89
C HIS A 326 15.07 10.19 2.82
N SER A 327 15.69 11.23 2.32
CA SER A 327 16.80 11.11 1.38
C SER A 327 18.06 10.56 2.05
N HIS A 328 18.67 9.58 1.42
CA HIS A 328 19.96 9.02 1.79
C HIS A 328 20.82 8.86 0.55
N ASN A 329 21.99 9.54 0.53
CA ASN A 329 22.89 9.56 -0.64
C ASN A 329 22.18 9.92 -1.96
N GLY A 330 21.29 10.92 -1.93
CA GLY A 330 20.55 11.38 -3.11
C GLY A 330 19.45 10.43 -3.60
N ARG A 331 19.01 9.49 -2.76
CA ARG A 331 17.91 8.56 -3.09
C ARG A 331 16.93 8.44 -1.93
N ILE A 332 15.70 8.07 -2.27
CA ILE A 332 14.65 7.70 -1.33
C ILE A 332 14.39 6.20 -1.46
N TYR A 333 14.28 5.53 -0.31
CA TYR A 333 14.02 4.10 -0.19
C TYR A 333 12.72 3.86 0.58
N SER A 334 11.58 3.96 -0.12
CA SER A 334 10.27 3.79 0.51
C SER A 334 10.00 2.35 0.93
N GLU A 335 9.23 2.19 1.98
CA GLU A 335 8.61 0.92 2.32
C GLU A 335 7.50 0.61 1.31
N ILE A 336 7.46 -0.63 0.82
CA ILE A 336 6.43 -1.12 -0.11
C ILE A 336 5.64 -2.21 0.59
N ASN A 337 4.36 -1.95 0.87
CA ASN A 337 3.45 -2.95 1.40
C ASN A 337 2.79 -3.68 0.23
N GLN A 338 3.15 -4.93 0.04
CA GLN A 338 2.69 -5.75 -1.08
C GLN A 338 1.21 -6.12 -0.94
N LEU A 339 0.79 -6.49 0.26
CA LEU A 339 -0.59 -6.76 0.65
C LEU A 339 -0.87 -6.09 1.99
N ARG A 340 -2.07 -6.31 2.53
CA ARG A 340 -2.45 -5.79 3.83
C ARG A 340 -1.57 -6.39 4.95
N SER A 341 -1.14 -5.52 5.85
CA SER A 341 -0.35 -5.83 7.04
C SER A 341 -0.77 -4.94 8.20
N ASP A 342 -0.16 -5.10 9.36
CA ASP A 342 -0.39 -4.19 10.50
C ASP A 342 0.10 -2.76 10.24
N ASN A 343 1.08 -2.60 9.33
CA ASN A 343 1.71 -1.33 9.00
C ASN A 343 1.09 -0.63 7.79
N GLY A 344 0.14 -1.25 7.10
CA GLY A 344 -0.46 -0.66 5.91
C GLY A 344 -1.04 -1.70 4.94
N GLY A 345 -1.03 -1.37 3.65
CA GLY A 345 -1.58 -2.21 2.59
C GLY A 345 -3.07 -2.03 2.38
N THR A 346 -3.60 -2.73 1.39
CA THR A 346 -5.00 -2.63 0.97
C THR A 346 -5.68 -3.99 0.95
N VAL A 347 -6.99 -4.03 1.11
CA VAL A 347 -7.81 -5.25 0.98
C VAL A 347 -8.01 -5.68 -0.48
N THR A 348 -7.70 -4.80 -1.44
CA THR A 348 -7.87 -5.06 -2.88
C THR A 348 -6.63 -5.68 -3.53
N GLY A 349 -5.52 -5.78 -2.82
CA GLY A 349 -4.24 -6.24 -3.36
C GLY A 349 -3.38 -5.16 -4.01
N ARG A 350 -3.85 -3.90 -4.06
CA ARG A 350 -3.02 -2.76 -4.47
C ARG A 350 -1.85 -2.56 -3.49
N PHE A 351 -0.73 -2.11 -4.00
CA PHE A 351 0.38 -1.67 -3.16
C PHE A 351 0.01 -0.44 -2.33
N SER A 352 0.68 -0.29 -1.20
CA SER A 352 0.77 1.00 -0.52
C SER A 352 2.21 1.29 -0.13
N TYR A 353 2.53 2.57 -0.04
CA TYR A 353 3.87 3.04 0.30
C TYR A 353 3.86 3.77 1.64
N SER A 354 4.96 3.65 2.37
CA SER A 354 5.19 4.38 3.61
C SER A 354 6.68 4.72 3.75
N ASN A 355 6.99 5.68 4.60
CA ASN A 355 8.34 6.11 4.95
C ASN A 355 9.28 6.41 3.75
N PRO A 356 8.90 7.32 2.80
CA PRO A 356 7.67 8.06 2.68
C PRO A 356 6.64 7.41 1.74
N ASN A 357 5.39 7.90 1.76
CA ASN A 357 4.37 7.47 0.79
C ASN A 357 4.51 8.22 -0.54
N LEU A 358 5.21 7.64 -1.50
CA LEU A 358 5.43 8.23 -2.83
C LEU A 358 4.18 8.27 -3.70
N GLN A 359 3.16 7.45 -3.42
CA GLN A 359 1.88 7.48 -4.14
C GLN A 359 1.04 8.73 -3.82
N GLN A 360 1.40 9.49 -2.77
CA GLN A 360 0.70 10.72 -2.38
C GLN A 360 1.34 12.00 -2.95
N ILE A 361 2.42 11.90 -3.70
CA ILE A 361 3.04 13.06 -4.35
C ILE A 361 2.00 13.72 -5.28
N PRO A 362 1.76 15.05 -5.17
CA PRO A 362 0.65 15.68 -5.86
C PRO A 362 0.70 15.53 -7.38
N ALA A 363 -0.44 15.17 -7.99
CA ALA A 363 -0.60 15.11 -9.44
C ALA A 363 -1.57 16.18 -9.97
N ARG A 364 -2.64 16.48 -9.22
CA ARG A 364 -3.76 17.30 -9.69
C ARG A 364 -3.50 18.80 -9.69
N ASN A 365 -2.58 19.28 -8.87
CA ASN A 365 -2.20 20.70 -8.87
C ASN A 365 -1.24 20.94 -10.02
N LYS A 366 -1.67 21.73 -11.01
CA LYS A 366 -0.92 21.96 -12.27
C LYS A 366 0.39 22.71 -12.11
N GLU A 367 0.61 23.37 -10.99
CA GLU A 367 1.83 24.15 -10.67
C GLU A 367 2.73 23.39 -9.68
N LEU A 368 2.20 23.09 -8.49
CA LEU A 368 2.96 22.45 -7.42
C LEU A 368 3.21 20.97 -7.67
N GLY A 369 2.31 20.29 -8.38
CA GLY A 369 2.46 18.88 -8.74
C GLY A 369 3.72 18.63 -9.56
N PRO A 370 3.83 19.21 -10.76
CA PRO A 370 5.03 19.09 -11.59
C PRO A 370 6.30 19.59 -10.89
N ALA A 371 6.21 20.68 -10.12
CA ALA A 371 7.37 21.23 -9.41
C ALA A 371 7.92 20.24 -8.37
N ILE A 372 7.06 19.56 -7.59
CA ILE A 372 7.49 18.56 -6.60
C ILE A 372 7.94 17.27 -7.30
N ARG A 373 7.20 16.82 -8.32
CA ARG A 373 7.56 15.62 -9.09
C ARG A 373 8.89 15.80 -9.83
N SER A 374 9.25 17.03 -10.26
CA SER A 374 10.53 17.29 -10.94
C SER A 374 11.76 17.04 -10.07
N LEU A 375 11.58 16.91 -8.75
CA LEU A 375 12.64 16.52 -7.84
C LEU A 375 13.07 15.04 -8.01
N PHE A 376 12.21 14.21 -8.59
CA PHE A 376 12.50 12.80 -8.85
C PHE A 376 13.08 12.65 -10.25
N ILE A 377 14.30 12.14 -10.32
CA ILE A 377 15.10 12.09 -11.55
C ILE A 377 15.47 10.64 -11.92
N PRO A 378 15.62 10.34 -13.21
CA PRO A 378 15.99 9.00 -13.67
C PRO A 378 17.42 8.62 -13.28
N GLU A 379 17.82 7.38 -13.57
CA GLU A 379 19.21 6.96 -13.55
C GLU A 379 20.03 7.80 -14.52
N GLU A 380 21.34 7.89 -14.24
CA GLU A 380 22.25 8.71 -15.04
C GLU A 380 22.30 8.22 -16.49
N GLY A 381 22.17 9.15 -17.43
CA GLY A 381 22.11 8.83 -18.86
C GLY A 381 20.76 8.32 -19.37
N HIS A 382 19.76 8.17 -18.49
CA HIS A 382 18.41 7.74 -18.85
C HIS A 382 17.42 8.90 -18.86
N ARG A 383 16.22 8.62 -19.38
CA ARG A 383 15.06 9.49 -19.23
C ARG A 383 14.04 8.85 -18.29
N TRP A 384 13.27 9.67 -17.60
CA TRP A 384 12.12 9.23 -16.83
C TRP A 384 11.01 8.79 -17.77
N GLY A 385 10.52 7.58 -17.64
CA GLY A 385 9.39 7.06 -18.39
C GLY A 385 8.23 6.73 -17.48
N CYS A 386 7.05 7.29 -17.77
CA CYS A 386 5.78 6.95 -17.14
C CYS A 386 5.02 6.02 -18.07
N PHE A 387 4.64 4.86 -17.61
CA PHE A 387 3.87 3.86 -18.36
C PHE A 387 2.55 3.62 -17.63
N ASP A 388 1.47 4.19 -18.17
CA ASP A 388 0.14 4.18 -17.56
C ASP A 388 -0.83 3.29 -18.35
N TYR A 389 -1.58 2.43 -17.67
CA TYR A 389 -2.65 1.68 -18.32
C TYR A 389 -3.79 2.60 -18.71
N SER A 390 -3.94 2.84 -20.00
CA SER A 390 -5.04 3.64 -20.53
C SER A 390 -6.38 3.03 -20.17
N GLN A 391 -7.11 3.68 -19.28
CA GLN A 391 -8.45 3.27 -18.85
C GLN A 391 -8.51 1.82 -18.30
N GLN A 392 -7.59 1.43 -17.44
CA GLN A 392 -7.48 0.07 -16.90
C GLN A 392 -8.82 -0.43 -16.30
N GLU A 393 -9.42 0.33 -15.40
CA GLU A 393 -10.67 -0.06 -14.74
C GLU A 393 -11.87 -0.10 -15.71
N PRO A 394 -12.10 0.88 -16.62
CA PRO A 394 -13.12 0.77 -17.65
C PRO A 394 -12.97 -0.46 -18.55
N ARG A 395 -11.76 -0.80 -18.98
CA ARG A 395 -11.52 -2.00 -19.79
C ARG A 395 -11.86 -3.28 -19.03
N LEU A 396 -11.59 -3.33 -17.73
CA LEU A 396 -12.00 -4.45 -16.88
C LEU A 396 -13.52 -4.55 -16.74
N VAL A 397 -14.23 -3.44 -16.63
CA VAL A 397 -15.70 -3.44 -16.61
C VAL A 397 -16.25 -4.01 -17.91
N VAL A 398 -15.74 -3.58 -19.05
CA VAL A 398 -16.13 -4.09 -20.37
C VAL A 398 -15.79 -5.59 -20.51
N HIS A 399 -14.61 -6.00 -20.07
CA HIS A 399 -14.19 -7.41 -20.03
C HIS A 399 -15.17 -8.29 -19.27
N TYR A 400 -15.49 -7.93 -18.04
CA TYR A 400 -16.43 -8.72 -17.23
C TYR A 400 -17.85 -8.70 -17.77
N ALA A 401 -18.29 -7.58 -18.33
CA ALA A 401 -19.60 -7.47 -18.97
C ALA A 401 -19.67 -8.32 -20.24
N SER A 402 -18.61 -8.35 -21.04
CA SER A 402 -18.50 -9.17 -22.25
C SER A 402 -18.52 -10.67 -21.92
N LEU A 403 -17.72 -11.10 -20.92
CA LEU A 403 -17.71 -12.50 -20.47
C LEU A 403 -19.08 -13.00 -19.99
N GLN A 404 -19.94 -12.11 -19.52
CA GLN A 404 -21.30 -12.43 -19.10
C GLN A 404 -22.34 -12.24 -20.22
N GLY A 405 -21.94 -11.78 -21.42
CA GLY A 405 -22.84 -11.52 -22.54
C GLY A 405 -23.89 -10.45 -22.23
N LEU A 406 -23.55 -9.42 -21.43
CA LEU A 406 -24.52 -8.43 -20.99
C LEU A 406 -24.98 -7.53 -22.13
N TYR A 407 -26.27 -7.16 -22.09
CA TYR A 407 -26.89 -6.38 -23.15
C TYR A 407 -26.24 -5.00 -23.33
N GLY A 408 -25.88 -4.68 -24.56
CA GLY A 408 -25.30 -3.37 -24.95
C GLY A 408 -23.77 -3.28 -24.82
N VAL A 409 -23.07 -4.36 -24.43
CA VAL A 409 -21.60 -4.34 -24.28
C VAL A 409 -20.87 -4.50 -25.63
N ASN A 410 -21.45 -5.21 -26.61
CA ASN A 410 -20.78 -5.56 -27.87
C ASN A 410 -20.29 -4.34 -28.65
N GLY A 411 -21.10 -3.28 -28.78
CA GLY A 411 -20.67 -2.05 -29.45
C GLY A 411 -19.48 -1.35 -28.76
N VAL A 412 -19.32 -1.51 -27.45
CA VAL A 412 -18.17 -0.99 -26.72
C VAL A 412 -16.94 -1.86 -26.95
N VAL A 413 -17.10 -3.18 -27.00
CA VAL A 413 -16.02 -4.13 -27.35
C VAL A 413 -15.50 -3.87 -28.75
N GLU A 414 -16.39 -3.69 -29.74
CA GLU A 414 -16.04 -3.35 -31.12
C GLU A 414 -15.26 -2.03 -31.20
N ALA A 415 -15.75 -0.98 -30.52
CA ALA A 415 -15.08 0.32 -30.50
C ALA A 415 -13.65 0.25 -29.89
N TYR A 416 -13.45 -0.56 -28.86
CA TYR A 416 -12.10 -0.79 -28.33
C TYR A 416 -11.20 -1.57 -29.29
N ASN A 417 -11.74 -2.54 -30.01
CA ASN A 417 -11.00 -3.34 -30.99
C ASN A 417 -10.62 -2.56 -32.24
N GLU A 418 -11.40 -1.55 -32.62
CA GLU A 418 -11.13 -0.64 -33.74
C GLU A 418 -10.05 0.41 -33.44
N GLY A 419 -9.61 0.57 -32.19
CA GLY A 419 -8.43 1.39 -31.86
C GLY A 419 -8.59 2.40 -30.74
N ASN A 420 -8.94 3.65 -30.96
CA ASN A 420 -8.79 4.74 -30.00
C ASN A 420 -10.06 5.06 -29.17
N ALA A 421 -10.80 4.04 -28.73
CA ALA A 421 -12.02 4.27 -27.96
C ALA A 421 -11.71 4.77 -26.53
N ASP A 422 -12.38 5.84 -26.12
CA ASP A 422 -12.48 6.28 -24.74
C ASP A 422 -13.83 5.85 -24.16
N PHE A 423 -13.81 5.05 -23.10
CA PHE A 423 -15.01 4.56 -22.46
C PHE A 423 -15.95 5.69 -22.00
N HIS A 424 -15.39 6.79 -21.53
CA HIS A 424 -16.20 7.92 -21.07
C HIS A 424 -16.85 8.66 -22.22
N ASP A 425 -16.19 8.72 -23.39
CA ASP A 425 -16.77 9.29 -24.61
C ASP A 425 -17.88 8.37 -25.14
N ILE A 426 -17.61 7.05 -25.25
CA ILE A 426 -18.60 6.08 -25.69
C ILE A 426 -19.86 6.14 -24.82
N VAL A 427 -19.68 6.16 -23.50
CA VAL A 427 -20.80 6.25 -22.56
C VAL A 427 -21.50 7.61 -22.64
N ALA A 428 -20.76 8.70 -22.85
CA ALA A 428 -21.33 10.03 -23.06
C ALA A 428 -22.25 10.05 -24.29
N ASP A 429 -21.79 9.47 -25.40
CA ASP A 429 -22.56 9.38 -26.64
C ASP A 429 -23.79 8.46 -26.48
N MET A 430 -23.60 7.25 -25.92
CA MET A 430 -24.69 6.30 -25.68
C MET A 430 -25.78 6.89 -24.76
N ALA A 431 -25.38 7.59 -23.72
CA ALA A 431 -26.29 8.20 -22.76
C ALA A 431 -26.75 9.61 -23.15
N GLU A 432 -26.20 10.18 -24.24
CA GLU A 432 -26.45 11.56 -24.71
C GLU A 432 -26.25 12.60 -23.58
N ILE A 433 -25.13 12.51 -22.86
CA ILE A 433 -24.73 13.37 -21.75
C ILE A 433 -23.30 13.90 -21.96
N PRO A 434 -22.93 15.04 -21.36
CA PRO A 434 -21.56 15.54 -21.44
C PRO A 434 -20.54 14.51 -20.88
N ARG A 435 -19.37 14.40 -21.52
CA ARG A 435 -18.27 13.49 -21.13
C ARG A 435 -17.88 13.63 -19.65
N SER A 436 -17.86 14.84 -19.12
CA SER A 436 -17.54 15.09 -17.71
C SER A 436 -18.57 14.46 -16.75
N GLN A 437 -19.85 14.49 -17.13
CA GLN A 437 -20.91 13.83 -16.36
C GLN A 437 -20.82 12.31 -16.51
N ALA A 438 -20.59 11.79 -17.71
CA ALA A 438 -20.38 10.37 -17.96
C ALA A 438 -19.20 9.84 -17.13
N LYS A 439 -18.08 10.54 -17.09
CA LYS A 439 -16.92 10.19 -16.26
C LYS A 439 -17.27 10.14 -14.78
N THR A 440 -18.00 11.13 -14.26
CA THR A 440 -18.40 11.18 -12.85
C THR A 440 -19.35 10.04 -12.51
N ILE A 441 -20.32 9.74 -13.38
CA ILE A 441 -21.27 8.64 -13.17
C ILE A 441 -20.56 7.30 -13.24
N ASN A 442 -19.69 7.07 -14.22
CA ASN A 442 -18.92 5.84 -14.37
C ASN A 442 -18.08 5.55 -13.11
N LEU A 443 -17.28 6.52 -12.70
CA LEU A 443 -16.46 6.38 -11.50
C LEU A 443 -17.35 6.19 -10.26
N GLY A 444 -18.44 6.94 -10.14
CA GLY A 444 -19.40 6.80 -9.06
C GLY A 444 -19.95 5.37 -8.94
N LEU A 445 -20.34 4.78 -10.04
CA LEU A 445 -20.86 3.40 -10.08
C LEU A 445 -19.79 2.37 -9.77
N PHE A 446 -18.59 2.51 -10.35
CA PHE A 446 -17.48 1.58 -10.08
C PHE A 446 -17.06 1.59 -8.61
N TYR A 447 -17.18 2.72 -7.94
CA TYR A 447 -16.85 2.87 -6.53
C TYR A 447 -18.03 2.68 -5.56
N GLY A 448 -19.20 2.24 -6.06
CA GLY A 448 -20.39 2.02 -5.24
C GLY A 448 -20.96 3.31 -4.63
N MET A 449 -20.81 4.42 -5.33
CA MET A 449 -21.27 5.73 -4.88
C MET A 449 -22.79 5.78 -4.89
N GLY A 450 -23.41 6.16 -3.77
CA GLY A 450 -24.85 6.37 -3.68
C GLY A 450 -25.29 7.66 -4.40
N LYS A 451 -26.59 7.73 -4.77
CA LYS A 451 -27.18 8.84 -5.51
C LYS A 451 -26.90 10.23 -4.90
N ASN A 452 -27.00 10.36 -3.58
CA ASN A 452 -26.79 11.66 -2.89
C ASN A 452 -25.36 12.18 -3.06
N LYS A 453 -24.36 11.27 -3.03
CA LYS A 453 -22.96 11.64 -3.24
C LYS A 453 -22.72 11.98 -4.71
N LEU A 454 -23.30 11.23 -5.63
CA LEU A 454 -23.22 11.51 -7.07
C LEU A 454 -23.83 12.87 -7.41
N GLN A 455 -24.99 13.22 -6.83
CA GLN A 455 -25.62 14.53 -6.95
C GLN A 455 -24.66 15.66 -6.54
N ALA A 456 -24.00 15.52 -5.40
CA ALA A 456 -23.04 16.49 -4.90
C ALA A 456 -21.81 16.63 -5.82
N GLU A 457 -21.31 15.52 -6.37
CA GLU A 457 -20.19 15.51 -7.30
C GLU A 457 -20.53 16.15 -8.65
N LEU A 458 -21.76 15.95 -9.14
CA LEU A 458 -22.25 16.56 -10.38
C LEU A 458 -22.62 18.05 -10.22
N GLY A 459 -22.83 18.52 -8.99
CA GLY A 459 -23.25 19.90 -8.71
C GLY A 459 -24.63 20.26 -9.26
N VAL A 460 -25.55 19.29 -9.37
CA VAL A 460 -26.89 19.47 -9.96
C VAL A 460 -28.00 19.26 -8.91
N SER A 461 -29.25 19.64 -9.26
CA SER A 461 -30.40 19.35 -8.42
C SER A 461 -30.66 17.85 -8.29
N LYS A 462 -31.39 17.43 -7.26
CA LYS A 462 -31.75 16.03 -7.03
C LYS A 462 -32.54 15.46 -8.21
N ASP A 463 -33.49 16.21 -8.76
CA ASP A 463 -34.32 15.77 -9.87
C ASP A 463 -33.48 15.59 -11.15
N LYS A 464 -32.52 16.50 -11.39
CA LYS A 464 -31.60 16.40 -12.52
C LYS A 464 -30.61 15.23 -12.38
N ALA A 465 -30.12 14.97 -11.18
CA ALA A 465 -29.28 13.80 -10.90
C ALA A 465 -30.07 12.49 -11.13
N ASP A 466 -31.32 12.42 -10.69
CA ASP A 466 -32.18 11.24 -10.90
C ASP A 466 -32.52 11.04 -12.39
N GLU A 467 -32.78 12.10 -13.15
CA GLU A 467 -32.99 12.05 -14.60
C GLU A 467 -31.73 11.49 -15.32
N LEU A 468 -30.56 12.06 -15.04
CA LEU A 468 -29.29 11.62 -15.62
C LEU A 468 -28.97 10.17 -15.29
N PHE A 469 -29.23 9.76 -14.04
CA PHE A 469 -29.00 8.40 -13.59
C PHE A 469 -29.91 7.39 -14.30
N LYS A 470 -31.20 7.73 -14.46
CA LYS A 470 -32.16 6.90 -15.22
C LYS A 470 -31.76 6.80 -16.70
N LYS A 471 -31.41 7.94 -17.33
CA LYS A 471 -30.97 7.98 -18.72
C LYS A 471 -29.73 7.12 -18.95
N TYR A 472 -28.73 7.25 -18.06
CA TYR A 472 -27.52 6.46 -18.09
C TYR A 472 -27.82 4.94 -18.03
N HIS A 473 -28.59 4.50 -17.03
CA HIS A 473 -28.90 3.07 -16.89
C HIS A 473 -29.75 2.50 -18.02
N HIS A 474 -30.57 3.33 -18.65
CA HIS A 474 -31.35 2.92 -19.82
C HIS A 474 -30.46 2.75 -21.07
N LYS A 475 -29.54 3.66 -21.26
CA LYS A 475 -28.66 3.70 -22.46
C LYS A 475 -27.40 2.84 -22.32
N VAL A 476 -26.92 2.60 -21.08
CA VAL A 476 -25.71 1.81 -20.77
C VAL A 476 -26.06 0.71 -19.75
N PRO A 477 -26.95 -0.22 -20.10
CA PRO A 477 -27.50 -1.19 -19.15
C PRO A 477 -26.48 -2.18 -18.60
N PHE A 478 -25.44 -2.54 -19.36
CA PHE A 478 -24.46 -3.55 -18.96
C PHE A 478 -23.70 -3.19 -17.68
N VAL A 479 -23.46 -1.89 -17.40
CA VAL A 479 -22.75 -1.47 -16.18
C VAL A 479 -23.59 -1.78 -14.95
N LYS A 480 -24.90 -1.44 -14.98
CA LYS A 480 -25.82 -1.75 -13.88
C LYS A 480 -26.00 -3.27 -13.73
N GLN A 481 -26.19 -3.99 -14.82
CA GLN A 481 -26.36 -5.44 -14.80
C GLN A 481 -25.12 -6.12 -14.21
N LEU A 482 -23.90 -5.68 -14.57
CA LEU A 482 -22.67 -6.18 -13.99
C LEU A 482 -22.62 -5.92 -12.49
N MET A 483 -22.94 -4.70 -12.05
CA MET A 483 -22.98 -4.35 -10.63
C MET A 483 -23.95 -5.24 -9.85
N ASP A 484 -25.17 -5.41 -10.35
CA ASP A 484 -26.21 -6.20 -9.73
C ASP A 484 -25.79 -7.68 -9.64
N ASN A 485 -25.21 -8.24 -10.71
CA ASN A 485 -24.73 -9.62 -10.77
C ASN A 485 -23.58 -9.88 -9.79
N VAL A 486 -22.60 -8.97 -9.72
CA VAL A 486 -21.45 -9.10 -8.81
C VAL A 486 -21.91 -8.94 -7.35
N MET A 487 -22.82 -8.02 -7.09
CA MET A 487 -23.40 -7.83 -5.76
C MET A 487 -24.21 -9.07 -5.34
N TYR A 488 -25.02 -9.64 -6.24
CA TYR A 488 -25.76 -10.87 -5.98
C TYR A 488 -24.82 -12.03 -5.63
N ARG A 489 -23.75 -12.25 -6.40
CA ARG A 489 -22.73 -13.27 -6.09
C ARG A 489 -22.09 -13.06 -4.72
N ALA A 490 -21.75 -11.82 -4.39
CA ALA A 490 -21.20 -11.46 -3.08
C ALA A 490 -22.20 -11.74 -1.95
N GLN A 491 -23.49 -11.48 -2.18
CA GLN A 491 -24.57 -11.75 -1.23
C GLN A 491 -24.79 -13.25 -1.04
N ASP A 492 -24.83 -14.02 -2.12
CA ASP A 492 -25.08 -15.45 -2.13
C ASP A 492 -23.90 -16.25 -1.56
N SER A 493 -22.74 -16.17 -2.21
CA SER A 493 -21.55 -16.97 -1.85
C SER A 493 -20.68 -16.36 -0.74
N GLY A 494 -20.87 -15.08 -0.42
CA GLY A 494 -20.03 -14.33 0.53
C GLY A 494 -18.64 -13.99 -0.01
N LYS A 495 -18.36 -14.20 -1.28
CA LYS A 495 -17.07 -13.95 -1.90
C LYS A 495 -17.18 -13.67 -3.40
N ILE A 496 -16.21 -12.94 -3.92
CA ILE A 496 -15.98 -12.75 -5.35
C ILE A 496 -14.51 -13.06 -5.64
N ARG A 497 -14.19 -13.33 -6.90
CA ARG A 497 -12.83 -13.65 -7.34
C ARG A 497 -12.39 -12.71 -8.44
N THR A 498 -11.21 -12.13 -8.30
CA THR A 498 -10.59 -11.24 -9.28
C THR A 498 -10.06 -12.00 -10.50
N LEU A 499 -9.54 -11.27 -11.45
CA LEU A 499 -9.04 -11.76 -12.74
C LEU A 499 -8.01 -12.89 -12.61
N LEU A 500 -7.07 -12.78 -11.68
CA LEU A 500 -6.01 -13.77 -11.45
C LEU A 500 -6.25 -14.65 -10.21
N GLY A 501 -7.46 -14.64 -9.67
CA GLY A 501 -7.89 -15.60 -8.67
C GLY A 501 -7.85 -15.12 -7.22
N ARG A 502 -7.56 -13.83 -6.96
CA ARG A 502 -7.64 -13.25 -5.62
C ARG A 502 -9.06 -13.28 -5.11
N LEU A 503 -9.26 -13.73 -3.87
CA LEU A 503 -10.57 -13.68 -3.22
C LEU A 503 -10.79 -12.34 -2.53
N CYS A 504 -12.04 -11.88 -2.62
CA CYS A 504 -12.55 -10.77 -1.83
C CYS A 504 -13.78 -11.28 -1.08
N ARG A 505 -13.73 -11.27 0.25
CA ARG A 505 -14.74 -11.88 1.12
C ARG A 505 -15.63 -10.85 1.78
N PHE A 506 -16.89 -11.25 2.02
CA PHE A 506 -17.93 -10.47 2.71
C PHE A 506 -18.45 -11.28 3.90
N PRO A 507 -17.67 -11.36 5.00
CA PRO A 507 -18.00 -12.24 6.13
C PRO A 507 -19.00 -11.64 7.12
N LEU A 508 -19.24 -10.33 7.07
CA LEU A 508 -20.09 -9.63 8.02
C LEU A 508 -21.54 -9.57 7.57
N TRP A 509 -22.46 -9.41 8.52
CA TRP A 509 -23.91 -9.39 8.33
C TRP A 509 -24.55 -8.18 8.98
N GLU A 510 -25.69 -7.74 8.43
CA GLU A 510 -26.49 -6.62 8.90
C GLU A 510 -27.99 -6.93 8.73
N PRO A 511 -28.90 -6.25 9.44
CA PRO A 511 -30.35 -6.44 9.21
C PRO A 511 -30.75 -6.02 7.80
N ASN A 512 -31.69 -6.76 7.23
CA ASN A 512 -32.25 -6.46 5.90
C ASN A 512 -33.31 -5.35 5.97
N GLN A 513 -32.93 -4.23 6.61
CA GLN A 513 -33.76 -3.03 6.77
C GLN A 513 -33.01 -1.82 6.24
N PHE A 514 -33.76 -0.79 5.85
CA PHE A 514 -33.15 0.47 5.43
C PHE A 514 -32.60 1.22 6.66
N GLY A 515 -31.34 1.67 6.57
CA GLY A 515 -30.68 2.42 7.64
C GLY A 515 -29.16 2.19 7.67
N ILE A 516 -28.49 2.83 8.62
CA ILE A 516 -27.07 2.61 8.92
C ILE A 516 -27.00 1.63 10.08
N HIS A 517 -26.51 0.45 9.82
CA HIS A 517 -26.40 -0.62 10.79
C HIS A 517 -24.95 -1.00 11.06
N LYS A 518 -24.68 -1.50 12.26
CA LYS A 518 -23.40 -2.11 12.61
C LYS A 518 -23.33 -3.49 11.97
N ALA A 519 -22.29 -3.72 11.20
CA ALA A 519 -22.04 -5.06 10.65
C ALA A 519 -21.42 -5.97 11.72
N LEU A 520 -21.96 -7.17 11.86
CA LEU A 520 -21.68 -8.15 12.90
C LEU A 520 -21.22 -9.49 12.29
N SER A 521 -20.71 -10.40 13.12
CA SER A 521 -20.57 -11.82 12.73
C SER A 521 -21.95 -12.40 12.38
N HIS A 522 -22.01 -13.51 11.66
CA HIS A 522 -23.29 -14.17 11.34
C HIS A 522 -24.09 -14.53 12.59
N GLU A 523 -23.41 -15.12 13.58
CA GLU A 523 -24.05 -15.55 14.84
C GLU A 523 -24.58 -14.35 15.65
N ASP A 524 -23.79 -13.29 15.79
CA ASP A 524 -24.20 -12.10 16.49
C ASP A 524 -25.34 -11.39 15.79
N ALA A 525 -25.31 -11.31 14.46
CA ALA A 525 -26.38 -10.71 13.65
C ALA A 525 -27.69 -11.49 13.79
N LEU A 526 -27.63 -12.83 13.75
CA LEU A 526 -28.80 -13.68 13.99
C LEU A 526 -29.38 -13.48 15.39
N ARG A 527 -28.50 -13.39 16.40
CA ARG A 527 -28.93 -13.20 17.80
C ARG A 527 -29.59 -11.84 18.01
N GLU A 528 -29.04 -10.78 17.37
CA GLU A 528 -29.51 -9.39 17.56
C GLU A 528 -30.74 -9.06 16.69
N HIS A 529 -30.81 -9.59 15.47
CA HIS A 529 -31.77 -9.17 14.46
C HIS A 529 -32.67 -10.31 13.95
N GLY A 530 -32.47 -11.56 14.41
CA GLY A 530 -33.21 -12.73 13.93
C GLY A 530 -32.85 -13.09 12.46
N PRO A 531 -33.69 -13.88 11.77
CA PRO A 531 -33.39 -14.40 10.44
C PRO A 531 -33.44 -13.37 9.30
N GLY A 532 -33.94 -12.17 9.59
CA GLY A 532 -34.06 -11.07 8.60
C GLY A 532 -32.76 -10.33 8.35
N ILE A 533 -31.66 -11.06 8.13
CA ILE A 533 -30.31 -10.50 7.90
C ILE A 533 -29.80 -10.73 6.48
N LYS A 534 -28.88 -9.89 6.05
CA LYS A 534 -28.14 -9.99 4.78
C LYS A 534 -26.65 -9.74 4.99
N ARG A 535 -25.81 -10.14 4.03
CA ARG A 535 -24.38 -9.82 4.09
C ARG A 535 -24.15 -8.31 3.97
N ALA A 536 -23.31 -7.79 4.83
CA ALA A 536 -22.95 -6.38 4.87
C ALA A 536 -21.94 -6.02 3.77
N TYR A 537 -21.93 -4.76 3.36
CA TYR A 537 -20.97 -4.16 2.43
C TYR A 537 -20.93 -4.74 1.01
N THR A 538 -21.88 -5.58 0.61
CA THR A 538 -21.90 -6.19 -0.74
C THR A 538 -22.05 -5.18 -1.87
N TYR A 539 -22.54 -3.97 -1.59
CA TYR A 539 -22.53 -2.85 -2.54
C TYR A 539 -21.11 -2.44 -2.99
N LYS A 540 -20.06 -2.84 -2.24
CA LYS A 540 -18.64 -2.63 -2.61
C LYS A 540 -18.09 -3.72 -3.52
N ALA A 541 -18.88 -4.73 -3.87
CA ALA A 541 -18.39 -5.92 -4.57
C ALA A 541 -17.81 -5.59 -5.95
N LEU A 542 -18.49 -4.78 -6.76
CA LEU A 542 -17.96 -4.35 -8.06
C LEU A 542 -16.64 -3.59 -7.91
N ASN A 543 -16.57 -2.66 -6.98
CA ASN A 543 -15.34 -1.91 -6.71
C ASN A 543 -14.17 -2.84 -6.34
N ARG A 544 -14.40 -3.80 -5.43
CA ARG A 544 -13.37 -4.79 -5.04
C ARG A 544 -12.95 -5.68 -6.21
N LEU A 545 -13.89 -6.09 -7.06
CA LEU A 545 -13.61 -6.87 -8.26
C LEU A 545 -12.70 -6.10 -9.22
N ILE A 546 -13.08 -4.87 -9.56
CA ILE A 546 -12.37 -4.06 -10.56
C ILE A 546 -11.00 -3.61 -10.03
N GLN A 547 -10.93 -3.05 -8.83
CA GLN A 547 -9.65 -2.63 -8.25
C GLN A 547 -8.71 -3.80 -7.98
N GLY A 548 -9.24 -4.94 -7.51
CA GLY A 548 -8.44 -6.14 -7.29
C GLY A 548 -7.89 -6.71 -8.60
N SER A 549 -8.71 -6.75 -9.64
CA SER A 549 -8.28 -7.19 -10.97
C SER A 549 -7.25 -6.24 -11.59
N ALA A 550 -7.41 -4.93 -11.41
CA ALA A 550 -6.42 -3.93 -11.83
C ALA A 550 -5.08 -4.12 -11.10
N ALA A 551 -5.11 -4.37 -9.80
CA ALA A 551 -3.91 -4.69 -9.02
C ALA A 551 -3.24 -5.98 -9.50
N ASP A 552 -4.01 -7.02 -9.79
CA ASP A 552 -3.49 -8.27 -10.34
C ASP A 552 -2.79 -8.06 -11.69
N MET A 553 -3.39 -7.27 -12.60
CA MET A 553 -2.79 -6.92 -13.90
C MET A 553 -1.45 -6.20 -13.73
N THR A 554 -1.42 -5.16 -12.91
CA THR A 554 -0.20 -4.36 -12.67
C THR A 554 0.90 -5.22 -12.05
N LYS A 555 0.58 -6.08 -11.08
CA LYS A 555 1.54 -7.02 -10.47
C LYS A 555 2.06 -8.04 -11.48
N LYS A 556 1.18 -8.56 -12.35
CA LYS A 556 1.60 -9.49 -13.41
C LYS A 556 2.53 -8.80 -14.41
N ALA A 557 2.22 -7.58 -14.82
CA ALA A 557 3.09 -6.78 -15.70
C ALA A 557 4.47 -6.53 -15.07
N MET A 558 4.51 -6.15 -13.78
CA MET A 558 5.76 -5.96 -13.06
C MET A 558 6.60 -7.25 -12.99
N LEU A 559 5.95 -8.39 -12.77
CA LEU A 559 6.65 -9.69 -12.78
C LEU A 559 7.24 -10.00 -14.15
N GLU A 560 6.50 -9.78 -15.23
CA GLU A 560 7.01 -10.02 -16.58
C GLU A 560 8.14 -9.05 -16.96
N LEU A 561 8.05 -7.78 -16.55
CA LEU A 561 9.16 -6.81 -16.70
C LEU A 561 10.39 -7.24 -15.91
N TYR A 562 10.21 -7.72 -14.69
CA TYR A 562 11.30 -8.18 -13.84
C TYR A 562 12.06 -9.37 -14.43
N LYS A 563 11.36 -10.31 -15.06
CA LYS A 563 11.97 -11.44 -15.80
C LYS A 563 12.88 -10.98 -16.94
N GLU A 564 12.61 -9.81 -17.49
CA GLU A 564 13.42 -9.16 -18.55
C GLU A 564 14.49 -8.21 -17.98
N GLY A 565 14.70 -8.22 -16.66
CA GLY A 565 15.68 -7.38 -15.96
C GLY A 565 15.26 -5.91 -15.82
N ILE A 566 13.98 -5.58 -16.01
CA ILE A 566 13.46 -4.22 -15.92
C ILE A 566 12.82 -4.02 -14.54
N ILE A 567 13.35 -3.07 -13.76
CA ILE A 567 12.92 -2.79 -12.39
C ILE A 567 12.31 -1.38 -12.34
N PRO A 568 11.04 -1.24 -11.96
CA PRO A 568 10.41 0.07 -11.74
C PRO A 568 11.01 0.80 -10.54
N HIS A 569 11.03 2.13 -10.57
CA HIS A 569 11.34 2.97 -9.41
C HIS A 569 10.13 3.13 -8.52
N ILE A 570 8.98 3.43 -9.10
CA ILE A 570 7.73 3.68 -8.40
C ILE A 570 6.59 2.99 -9.15
N GLN A 571 5.61 2.54 -8.39
CA GLN A 571 4.31 2.11 -8.90
C GLN A 571 3.24 3.03 -8.29
N VAL A 572 2.46 3.73 -9.11
CA VAL A 572 1.39 4.64 -8.67
C VAL A 572 0.09 4.25 -9.36
N HIS A 573 -0.84 3.62 -8.64
CA HIS A 573 -2.14 3.16 -9.15
C HIS A 573 -2.01 2.18 -10.32
N ASP A 574 -2.12 2.65 -11.55
CA ASP A 574 -2.02 1.94 -12.82
C ASP A 574 -0.75 2.33 -13.63
N GLU A 575 0.10 3.20 -13.06
CA GLU A 575 1.34 3.72 -13.65
C GLU A 575 2.58 3.02 -13.08
N LEU A 576 3.54 2.75 -13.96
CA LEU A 576 4.90 2.33 -13.61
C LEU A 576 5.90 3.39 -14.07
N ASP A 577 6.71 3.85 -13.14
CA ASP A 577 7.78 4.82 -13.39
C ASP A 577 9.13 4.11 -13.49
N ILE A 578 9.80 4.25 -14.63
CA ILE A 578 10.98 3.47 -14.99
C ILE A 578 12.05 4.39 -15.60
N SER A 579 13.32 4.19 -15.29
CA SER A 579 14.42 4.79 -16.05
C SER A 579 14.57 4.10 -17.39
N VAL A 580 14.41 4.85 -18.47
CA VAL A 580 14.40 4.33 -19.84
C VAL A 580 15.64 4.80 -20.60
N GLU A 581 16.40 3.85 -21.12
CA GLU A 581 17.64 4.12 -21.85
C GLU A 581 17.35 4.67 -23.27
N ASN A 582 16.40 4.05 -23.99
CA ASN A 582 16.10 4.37 -25.37
C ASN A 582 14.67 3.97 -25.78
N ASP A 583 14.26 4.32 -27.00
CA ASP A 583 12.90 4.03 -27.52
C ASP A 583 12.63 2.54 -27.69
N MET A 584 13.64 1.73 -27.95
CA MET A 584 13.51 0.29 -28.08
C MET A 584 13.11 -0.32 -26.72
N MET A 585 13.76 0.10 -25.63
CA MET A 585 13.38 -0.29 -24.28
C MET A 585 11.96 0.15 -23.94
N ALA A 586 11.59 1.40 -24.28
CA ALA A 586 10.23 1.89 -24.05
C ALA A 586 9.17 1.05 -24.79
N THR A 587 9.44 0.71 -26.05
CA THR A 587 8.55 -0.15 -26.86
C THR A 587 8.43 -1.55 -26.24
N LYS A 588 9.54 -2.14 -25.77
CA LYS A 588 9.54 -3.43 -25.08
C LYS A 588 8.70 -3.40 -23.80
N ILE A 589 8.85 -2.36 -22.98
CA ILE A 589 8.05 -2.19 -21.75
C ILE A 589 6.57 -2.14 -22.08
N LYS A 590 6.16 -1.32 -23.05
CA LYS A 590 4.75 -1.24 -23.50
C LYS A 590 4.22 -2.60 -23.92
N GLN A 591 4.92 -3.32 -24.77
CA GLN A 591 4.51 -4.64 -25.26
C GLN A 591 4.34 -5.65 -24.12
N ILE A 592 5.25 -5.66 -23.15
CA ILE A 592 5.18 -6.55 -21.99
C ILE A 592 3.95 -6.21 -21.13
N MET A 593 3.73 -4.91 -20.85
CA MET A 593 2.58 -4.50 -20.02
C MET A 593 1.25 -4.76 -20.74
N GLU A 594 1.13 -4.47 -22.02
CA GLU A 594 -0.06 -4.73 -22.83
C GLU A 594 -0.37 -6.23 -22.94
N GLY A 595 0.67 -7.07 -23.03
CA GLY A 595 0.56 -8.52 -23.16
C GLY A 595 0.50 -9.29 -21.84
N ALA A 596 0.68 -8.65 -20.68
CA ALA A 596 0.78 -9.33 -19.39
C ALA A 596 -0.48 -10.12 -19.01
N VAL A 597 -1.65 -9.62 -19.40
CA VAL A 597 -2.95 -10.26 -19.19
C VAL A 597 -3.83 -10.05 -20.43
N THR A 598 -4.51 -11.10 -20.86
CA THR A 598 -5.47 -11.03 -21.98
C THR A 598 -6.86 -10.68 -21.47
N LEU A 599 -7.46 -9.64 -22.04
CA LEU A 599 -8.85 -9.25 -21.82
C LEU A 599 -9.68 -9.42 -23.09
N GLU A 600 -11.01 -9.32 -23.00
CA GLU A 600 -11.94 -9.27 -24.14
C GLU A 600 -11.78 -8.00 -25.00
N VAL A 601 -11.07 -7.01 -24.48
CA VAL A 601 -10.67 -5.77 -25.16
C VAL A 601 -9.16 -5.57 -25.04
N PRO A 602 -8.49 -4.97 -26.03
CA PRO A 602 -7.05 -4.81 -25.99
C PRO A 602 -6.62 -3.91 -24.83
N ASN A 603 -5.51 -4.26 -24.16
CA ASN A 603 -4.84 -3.34 -23.26
C ASN A 603 -4.06 -2.28 -24.08
N LYS A 604 -3.95 -1.10 -23.52
CA LYS A 604 -3.17 0.00 -24.10
C LYS A 604 -2.37 0.68 -23.01
N ILE A 605 -1.10 0.95 -23.30
CA ILE A 605 -0.21 1.71 -22.42
C ILE A 605 0.04 3.09 -23.04
N ASP A 606 -0.30 4.13 -22.29
CA ASP A 606 0.12 5.49 -22.59
C ASP A 606 1.54 5.69 -22.02
N TYR A 607 2.44 6.21 -22.83
CA TYR A 607 3.84 6.42 -22.48
C TYR A 607 4.19 7.89 -22.62
N GLU A 608 4.60 8.48 -21.52
CA GLU A 608 5.14 9.82 -21.44
C GLU A 608 6.57 9.76 -20.90
N TYR A 609 7.43 10.68 -21.32
CA TYR A 609 8.82 10.68 -20.87
C TYR A 609 9.40 12.09 -20.72
N GLY A 610 10.45 12.19 -19.91
CA GLY A 610 11.11 13.47 -19.70
C GLY A 610 12.41 13.35 -18.92
N THR A 611 12.94 14.50 -18.52
CA THR A 611 14.17 14.60 -17.71
C THR A 611 13.94 14.32 -16.23
N SER A 612 12.67 14.33 -15.80
CA SER A 612 12.25 14.03 -14.42
C SER A 612 10.77 13.65 -14.43
N TRP A 613 10.26 13.14 -13.33
CA TRP A 613 8.84 12.79 -13.17
C TRP A 613 7.89 13.99 -13.35
N GLY A 614 8.35 15.20 -13.09
CA GLY A 614 7.56 16.42 -13.25
C GLY A 614 7.64 17.06 -14.65
N ASN A 615 8.60 16.63 -15.49
CA ASN A 615 8.88 17.21 -16.81
C ASN A 615 8.64 16.19 -17.92
N ILE A 616 7.57 15.42 -17.83
CA ILE A 616 7.13 14.45 -18.83
C ILE A 616 6.29 15.11 -19.93
N LYS A 617 6.36 14.56 -21.15
CA LYS A 617 5.63 15.01 -22.35
C LYS A 617 4.99 13.82 -23.05
#